data_8e76f72b109437ab2db4aefaa21cc09b
#
_entry.id   8e76f72b109437ab2db4aefaa21cc09b
#
_cell.length_a   1.000
_cell.length_b   1.000
_cell.length_c   1.000
_cell.angle_alpha   90.00
_cell.angle_beta   90.00
_cell.angle_gamma   90.00
#
_symmetry.space_group_name_H-M   'P 1'
#
loop_
_entity.id
_entity.type
_entity.pdbx_description
1 polymer ?
#
loop_
_entity_poly.entity_id
_entity_poly.type
_entity_poly.pdbx_seq_one_letter_code
_entity_poly.pdbx_strand_id
1 'polypeptide(L)'
;DEKSVTAFLAEADAAAPLDLVIFNVGANVNFPILETTERVFRKVWEMACYSGFLTGREAARIMLSRGRGSIFFTGATASLRGGAGFAAFASAKFGLRALAQSLARELGPRNIHVAHLIIDSGVDTAWVRQMRAQRSGEVDPAPDALMAPASIAETYWQLHHQSRDAWTHELDLRPYGERW
;
A
#
# COMPACT_ATOMS: atom_id res chain seq x y z
N ASP A 1 7.71 14.90 4.69
CA ASP A 1 7.37 15.57 5.96
C ASP A 1 5.87 15.93 5.98
N GLU A 2 5.33 16.29 7.15
CA GLU A 2 3.91 16.57 7.36
C GLU A 2 3.41 17.76 6.53
N LYS A 3 4.19 18.84 6.49
CA LYS A 3 3.80 20.05 5.75
C LYS A 3 3.61 19.79 4.27
N SER A 4 4.52 19.00 3.66
CA SER A 4 4.43 18.65 2.25
C SER A 4 3.21 17.77 1.96
N VAL A 5 2.89 16.80 2.82
CA VAL A 5 1.70 15.95 2.67
C VAL A 5 0.42 16.77 2.80
N THR A 6 0.34 17.63 3.82
CA THR A 6 -0.81 18.52 4.03
C THR A 6 -1.02 19.47 2.84
N ALA A 7 0.03 20.11 2.36
CA ALA A 7 -0.05 21.02 1.22
C ALA A 7 -0.48 20.29 -0.06
N PHE A 8 0.08 19.13 -0.33
CA PHE A 8 -0.26 18.32 -1.50
C PHE A 8 -1.74 17.90 -1.51
N LEU A 9 -2.24 17.37 -0.38
CA LEU A 9 -3.64 16.95 -0.31
C LEU A 9 -4.61 18.14 -0.32
N ALA A 10 -4.24 19.26 0.27
CA ALA A 10 -5.04 20.48 0.21
C ALA A 10 -5.12 21.05 -1.22
N GLU A 11 -4.01 21.04 -1.96
CA GLU A 11 -3.99 21.45 -3.37
C GLU A 11 -4.85 20.52 -4.24
N ALA A 12 -4.70 19.20 -4.04
CA ALA A 12 -5.51 18.22 -4.76
C ALA A 12 -7.02 18.40 -4.47
N ASP A 13 -7.38 18.63 -3.20
CA ASP A 13 -8.77 18.84 -2.78
C ASP A 13 -9.37 20.16 -3.29
N ALA A 14 -8.54 21.19 -3.44
CA ALA A 14 -8.94 22.47 -4.03
C ALA A 14 -9.19 22.37 -5.54
N ALA A 15 -8.47 21.48 -6.24
CA ALA A 15 -8.68 21.24 -7.67
C ALA A 15 -9.97 20.44 -7.94
N ALA A 16 -10.25 19.42 -7.12
CA ALA A 16 -11.51 18.66 -7.11
C ALA A 16 -11.68 17.97 -5.76
N PRO A 17 -12.90 17.83 -5.22
CA PRO A 17 -13.13 17.13 -3.96
C PRO A 17 -12.50 15.73 -3.96
N LEU A 18 -11.67 15.44 -2.97
CA LEU A 18 -11.03 14.13 -2.83
C LEU A 18 -12.04 13.08 -2.36
N ASP A 19 -12.44 12.19 -3.27
CA ASP A 19 -13.31 11.05 -2.96
C ASP A 19 -12.50 9.76 -2.70
N LEU A 20 -11.27 9.67 -3.24
CA LEU A 20 -10.38 8.52 -3.08
C LEU A 20 -8.94 8.98 -2.88
N VAL A 21 -8.28 8.45 -1.86
CA VAL A 21 -6.83 8.56 -1.65
C VAL A 21 -6.21 7.17 -1.57
N ILE A 22 -5.24 6.89 -2.42
CA ILE A 22 -4.48 5.63 -2.43
C ILE A 22 -3.05 5.91 -1.98
N PHE A 23 -2.68 5.39 -0.81
CA PHE A 23 -1.30 5.40 -0.36
C PHE A 23 -0.54 4.23 -0.97
N ASN A 24 0.22 4.48 -2.04
CA ASN A 24 0.98 3.47 -2.79
C ASN A 24 2.50 3.67 -2.70
N VAL A 25 2.97 4.23 -1.59
CA VAL A 25 4.40 4.42 -1.35
C VAL A 25 5.01 3.16 -0.75
N GLY A 26 6.15 2.74 -1.29
CA GLY A 26 6.91 1.60 -0.81
C GLY A 26 8.40 1.91 -0.71
N ALA A 27 9.11 1.06 -0.01
CA ALA A 27 10.57 1.12 0.10
C ALA A 27 11.07 -0.33 0.26
N ASN A 28 10.91 -1.13 -0.80
CA ASN A 28 11.34 -2.53 -0.79
C ASN A 28 12.87 -2.59 -0.88
N VAL A 29 13.49 -2.98 0.23
CA VAL A 29 14.93 -3.23 0.32
C VAL A 29 15.17 -4.62 0.88
N ASN A 30 16.29 -5.23 0.49
CA ASN A 30 16.72 -6.53 1.00
C ASN A 30 18.17 -6.43 1.49
N PHE A 31 18.36 -6.48 2.81
CA PHE A 31 19.66 -6.50 3.47
C PHE A 31 19.64 -7.50 4.63
N PRO A 32 20.67 -8.34 4.79
CA PRO A 32 20.85 -9.14 6.00
C PRO A 32 20.74 -8.27 7.25
N ILE A 33 20.26 -8.83 8.37
CA ILE A 33 19.99 -8.04 9.57
C ILE A 33 21.25 -7.30 10.10
N LEU A 34 22.41 -7.92 10.01
CA LEU A 34 23.65 -7.28 10.46
C LEU A 34 24.18 -6.20 9.51
N GLU A 35 23.69 -6.16 8.27
CA GLU A 35 24.00 -5.13 7.27
C GLU A 35 22.92 -4.04 7.19
N THR A 36 21.79 -4.26 7.84
CA THR A 36 20.69 -3.28 7.91
C THR A 36 21.08 -2.16 8.86
N THR A 37 21.54 -1.05 8.34
CA THR A 37 21.91 0.10 9.16
C THR A 37 20.68 0.78 9.77
N GLU A 38 20.88 1.51 10.89
CA GLU A 38 19.83 2.34 11.50
C GLU A 38 19.19 3.29 10.47
N ARG A 39 20.03 3.93 9.65
CA ARG A 39 19.58 4.86 8.60
C ARG A 39 18.65 4.17 7.60
N VAL A 40 18.99 2.96 7.13
CA VAL A 40 18.16 2.19 6.20
C VAL A 40 16.84 1.82 6.86
N PHE A 41 16.89 1.25 8.06
CA PHE A 41 15.68 0.84 8.80
C PHE A 41 14.73 2.03 9.02
N ARG A 42 15.25 3.14 9.54
CA ARG A 42 14.48 4.36 9.78
C ARG A 42 13.87 4.90 8.48
N LYS A 43 14.66 4.99 7.41
CA LYS A 43 14.20 5.56 6.14
C LYS A 43 13.10 4.73 5.49
N VAL A 44 13.22 3.42 5.52
CA VAL A 44 12.19 2.49 5.03
C VAL A 44 10.90 2.65 5.83
N TRP A 45 10.99 2.74 7.16
CA TRP A 45 9.84 2.95 8.03
C TRP A 45 9.18 4.31 7.79
N GLU A 46 9.96 5.37 7.67
CA GLU A 46 9.46 6.71 7.34
C GLU A 46 8.70 6.72 6.01
N MET A 47 9.24 6.05 4.98
CA MET A 47 8.62 6.01 3.66
C MET A 47 7.39 5.11 3.59
N ALA A 48 7.42 3.92 4.17
CA ALA A 48 6.38 2.91 3.94
C ALA A 48 5.34 2.81 5.07
N CYS A 49 5.57 3.43 6.24
CA CYS A 49 4.64 3.43 7.36
C CYS A 49 4.29 4.85 7.81
N TYR A 50 5.27 5.65 8.25
CA TYR A 50 5.02 6.98 8.81
C TYR A 50 4.36 7.92 7.80
N SER A 51 4.80 7.93 6.55
CA SER A 51 4.15 8.75 5.53
C SER A 51 2.71 8.27 5.23
N GLY A 52 2.42 6.96 5.41
CA GLY A 52 1.07 6.42 5.36
C GLY A 52 0.18 6.99 6.46
N PHE A 53 0.71 7.12 7.69
CA PHE A 53 0.02 7.79 8.79
C PHE A 53 -0.29 9.25 8.44
N LEU A 54 0.69 10.01 7.97
CA LEU A 54 0.47 11.41 7.59
C LEU A 54 -0.59 11.55 6.51
N THR A 55 -0.52 10.71 5.46
CA THR A 55 -1.47 10.71 4.35
C THR A 55 -2.88 10.32 4.81
N GLY A 56 -2.99 9.22 5.56
CA GLY A 56 -4.29 8.72 6.04
C GLY A 56 -4.97 9.70 6.98
N ARG A 57 -4.21 10.31 7.90
CA ARG A 57 -4.73 11.31 8.83
C ARG A 57 -5.24 12.57 8.12
N GLU A 58 -4.49 13.08 7.16
CA GLU A 58 -4.87 14.29 6.43
C GLU A 58 -6.04 14.02 5.48
N ALA A 59 -6.02 12.90 4.75
CA ALA A 59 -7.15 12.47 3.93
C ALA A 59 -8.42 12.32 4.77
N ALA A 60 -8.33 11.71 5.96
CA ALA A 60 -9.44 11.57 6.89
C ALA A 60 -10.00 12.94 7.30
N ARG A 61 -9.13 13.91 7.64
CA ARG A 61 -9.56 15.27 8.02
C ARG A 61 -10.39 15.92 6.91
N ILE A 62 -9.91 15.84 5.68
CA ILE A 62 -10.60 16.39 4.51
C ILE A 62 -11.93 15.68 4.26
N MET A 63 -11.94 14.34 4.22
CA MET A 63 -13.12 13.54 3.89
C MET A 63 -14.20 13.61 4.97
N LEU A 64 -13.81 13.67 6.24
CA LEU A 64 -14.75 13.79 7.36
C LEU A 64 -15.57 15.08 7.33
N SER A 65 -15.05 16.17 6.79
CA SER A 65 -15.81 17.42 6.62
C SER A 65 -16.99 17.28 5.65
N ARG A 66 -16.91 16.27 4.75
CA ARG A 66 -17.97 15.96 3.77
C ARG A 66 -18.76 14.70 4.15
N GLY A 67 -18.32 13.94 5.16
CA GLY A 67 -18.95 12.71 5.61
C GLY A 67 -18.89 11.55 4.60
N ARG A 68 -17.90 11.56 3.69
CA ARG A 68 -17.67 10.48 2.71
C ARG A 68 -16.25 10.47 2.18
N GLY A 69 -15.80 9.29 1.71
CA GLY A 69 -14.52 9.10 1.03
C GLY A 69 -13.97 7.69 1.20
N SER A 70 -12.88 7.41 0.50
CA SER A 70 -12.16 6.15 0.58
C SER A 70 -10.66 6.40 0.76
N ILE A 71 -10.04 5.68 1.69
CA ILE A 71 -8.60 5.73 1.96
C ILE A 71 -8.05 4.31 1.87
N PHE A 72 -7.22 4.04 0.86
CA PHE A 72 -6.69 2.71 0.62
C PHE A 72 -5.17 2.68 0.78
N PHE A 73 -4.68 1.63 1.41
CA PHE A 73 -3.26 1.42 1.67
C PHE A 73 -2.75 0.20 0.90
N THR A 74 -1.70 0.40 0.11
CA THR A 74 -1.05 -0.70 -0.61
C THR A 74 -0.11 -1.45 0.33
N GLY A 75 -0.50 -2.66 0.67
CA GLY A 75 0.30 -3.65 1.36
C GLY A 75 1.20 -4.45 0.43
N ALA A 76 1.80 -5.47 0.97
CA ALA A 76 2.66 -6.41 0.27
C ALA A 76 2.66 -7.75 1.02
N THR A 77 3.28 -8.81 0.46
CA THR A 77 3.66 -10.04 1.18
C THR A 77 4.25 -9.71 2.55
N ALA A 78 5.08 -8.68 2.60
CA ALA A 78 5.72 -8.18 3.82
C ALA A 78 4.75 -7.58 4.86
N SER A 79 3.47 -7.41 4.54
CA SER A 79 2.42 -7.06 5.51
C SER A 79 1.89 -8.27 6.28
N LEU A 80 2.18 -9.50 5.79
CA LEU A 80 1.68 -10.77 6.34
C LEU A 80 2.76 -11.58 7.02
N ARG A 81 3.97 -11.55 6.47
CA ARG A 81 5.11 -12.34 6.96
C ARG A 81 6.44 -11.62 6.75
N GLY A 82 7.34 -11.78 7.71
CA GLY A 82 8.74 -11.40 7.54
C GLY A 82 9.48 -12.42 6.68
N GLY A 83 10.56 -11.98 6.03
CA GLY A 83 11.49 -12.82 5.30
C GLY A 83 12.93 -12.46 5.63
N ALA A 84 13.86 -13.38 5.40
CA ALA A 84 15.28 -13.10 5.55
C ALA A 84 15.69 -11.91 4.67
N GLY A 85 16.36 -10.94 5.25
CA GLY A 85 16.77 -9.70 4.58
C GLY A 85 15.68 -8.61 4.49
N PHE A 86 14.45 -8.85 4.91
CA PHE A 86 13.35 -7.89 4.80
C PHE A 86 12.93 -7.25 6.13
N ALA A 87 13.78 -7.28 7.16
CA ALA A 87 13.44 -6.78 8.48
C ALA A 87 12.88 -5.34 8.46
N ALA A 88 13.54 -4.42 7.75
CA ALA A 88 13.08 -3.03 7.65
C ALA A 88 11.76 -2.91 6.90
N PHE A 89 11.64 -3.57 5.74
CA PHE A 89 10.45 -3.49 4.90
C PHE A 89 9.23 -4.17 5.54
N ALA A 90 9.41 -5.36 6.12
CA ALA A 90 8.34 -6.07 6.80
C ALA A 90 7.84 -5.30 8.03
N SER A 91 8.73 -4.77 8.87
CA SER A 91 8.34 -3.94 10.01
C SER A 91 7.48 -2.74 9.58
N ALA A 92 7.85 -2.07 8.49
CA ALA A 92 7.09 -0.93 7.98
C ALA A 92 5.72 -1.34 7.40
N LYS A 93 5.65 -2.45 6.65
CA LYS A 93 4.40 -2.91 6.04
C LYS A 93 3.43 -3.53 7.06
N PHE A 94 3.91 -4.22 8.08
CA PHE A 94 3.08 -4.61 9.23
C PHE A 94 2.54 -3.39 9.98
N GLY A 95 3.38 -2.36 10.20
CA GLY A 95 2.95 -1.10 10.81
C GLY A 95 1.86 -0.41 9.98
N LEU A 96 2.02 -0.37 8.66
CA LEU A 96 1.02 0.20 7.75
C LEU A 96 -0.31 -0.57 7.81
N ARG A 97 -0.27 -1.91 7.87
CA ARG A 97 -1.46 -2.76 8.04
C ARG A 97 -2.17 -2.46 9.35
N ALA A 98 -1.43 -2.38 10.46
CA ALA A 98 -2.01 -2.03 11.76
C ALA A 98 -2.64 -0.64 11.78
N LEU A 99 -2.00 0.33 11.12
CA LEU A 99 -2.55 1.68 10.92
C LEU A 99 -3.87 1.62 10.15
N ALA A 100 -3.92 0.93 9.02
CA ALA A 100 -5.13 0.78 8.22
C ALA A 100 -6.28 0.16 9.02
N GLN A 101 -5.99 -0.86 9.86
CA GLN A 101 -6.97 -1.49 10.75
C GLN A 101 -7.53 -0.52 11.79
N SER A 102 -6.69 0.34 12.37
CA SER A 102 -7.11 1.35 13.34
C SER A 102 -8.00 2.40 12.68
N LEU A 103 -7.57 2.93 11.53
CA LEU A 103 -8.34 3.91 10.77
C LEU A 103 -9.68 3.34 10.30
N ALA A 104 -9.75 2.09 9.86
CA ALA A 104 -10.99 1.46 9.43
C ALA A 104 -12.02 1.40 10.57
N ARG A 105 -11.59 1.05 11.78
CA ARG A 105 -12.48 0.97 12.96
C ARG A 105 -12.96 2.35 13.41
N GLU A 106 -12.12 3.36 13.32
CA GLU A 106 -12.43 4.72 13.75
C GLU A 106 -13.30 5.47 12.73
N LEU A 107 -12.99 5.30 11.44
CA LEU A 107 -13.56 6.10 10.36
C LEU A 107 -14.74 5.42 9.66
N GLY A 108 -14.81 4.09 9.67
CA GLY A 108 -15.91 3.34 9.05
C GLY A 108 -17.29 3.78 9.56
N PRO A 109 -17.54 3.90 10.89
CA PRO A 109 -18.80 4.41 11.42
C PRO A 109 -19.12 5.84 10.98
N ARG A 110 -18.13 6.58 10.49
CA ARG A 110 -18.23 7.96 10.01
C ARG A 110 -18.31 8.04 8.49
N ASN A 111 -18.61 6.93 7.82
CA ASN A 111 -18.78 6.83 6.37
C ASN A 111 -17.50 7.06 5.55
N ILE A 112 -16.34 6.69 6.08
CA ILE A 112 -15.08 6.68 5.33
C ILE A 112 -14.64 5.24 5.16
N HIS A 113 -14.54 4.78 3.92
CA HIS A 113 -14.09 3.41 3.60
C HIS A 113 -12.57 3.32 3.69
N VAL A 114 -12.05 2.52 4.61
CA VAL A 114 -10.60 2.28 4.72
C VAL A 114 -10.29 0.83 4.42
N ALA A 115 -9.43 0.61 3.41
CA ALA A 115 -9.00 -0.72 3.02
C ALA A 115 -7.47 -0.85 2.90
N HIS A 116 -6.99 -2.07 3.11
CA HIS A 116 -5.60 -2.48 2.96
C HIS A 116 -5.51 -3.59 1.92
N LEU A 117 -4.84 -3.33 0.80
CA LEU A 117 -4.68 -4.29 -0.29
C LEU A 117 -3.29 -4.90 -0.24
N ILE A 118 -3.24 -6.21 -0.08
CA ILE A 118 -2.01 -6.98 -0.04
C ILE A 118 -1.64 -7.37 -1.47
N ILE A 119 -0.56 -6.80 -2.00
CA ILE A 119 0.01 -7.17 -3.28
C ILE A 119 1.01 -8.31 -3.03
N ASP A 120 0.52 -9.54 -3.06
CA ASP A 120 1.29 -10.73 -2.65
C ASP A 120 1.94 -11.44 -3.83
N SER A 121 2.61 -10.69 -4.68
CA SER A 121 3.56 -11.17 -5.70
C SER A 121 4.24 -9.99 -6.40
N GLY A 122 5.01 -10.29 -7.46
CA GLY A 122 5.63 -9.27 -8.31
C GLY A 122 4.60 -8.56 -9.19
N VAL A 123 4.72 -7.24 -9.29
CA VAL A 123 3.96 -6.43 -10.25
C VAL A 123 4.72 -6.36 -11.56
N ASP A 124 4.03 -6.50 -12.69
CA ASP A 124 4.61 -6.49 -14.01
C ASP A 124 5.12 -5.09 -14.41
N THR A 125 6.35 -4.81 -14.03
CA THR A 125 7.08 -3.60 -14.36
C THR A 125 8.44 -3.95 -14.95
N ALA A 126 9.00 -3.06 -15.77
CA ALA A 126 10.34 -3.25 -16.34
C ALA A 126 11.39 -3.54 -15.24
N TRP A 127 11.30 -2.88 -14.09
CA TRP A 127 12.21 -3.10 -12.97
C TRP A 127 12.07 -4.51 -12.38
N VAL A 128 10.84 -5.00 -12.15
CA VAL A 128 10.61 -6.36 -11.61
C VAL A 128 11.07 -7.43 -12.59
N ARG A 129 10.79 -7.26 -13.90
CA ARG A 129 11.29 -8.16 -14.95
C ARG A 129 12.81 -8.21 -14.94
N GLN A 130 13.48 -7.07 -14.92
CA GLN A 130 14.95 -7.01 -14.88
C GLN A 130 15.51 -7.67 -13.61
N MET A 131 14.92 -7.42 -12.46
CA MET A 131 15.34 -8.03 -11.18
C MET A 131 15.17 -9.55 -11.19
N ARG A 132 14.08 -10.08 -11.74
CA ARG A 132 13.87 -11.53 -11.92
C ARG A 132 14.91 -12.14 -12.85
N ALA A 133 15.13 -11.52 -14.01
CA ALA A 133 16.15 -11.98 -14.97
C ALA A 133 17.55 -12.08 -14.32
N GLN A 134 17.91 -11.10 -13.48
CA GLN A 134 19.18 -11.11 -12.74
C GLN A 134 19.27 -12.21 -11.66
N ARG A 135 18.15 -12.55 -11.01
CA ARG A 135 18.13 -13.50 -9.89
C ARG A 135 17.97 -14.95 -10.33
N SER A 136 17.13 -15.21 -11.29
CA SER A 136 16.74 -16.55 -11.72
C SER A 136 17.16 -16.89 -13.17
N GLY A 137 17.69 -15.93 -13.92
CA GLY A 137 17.92 -16.08 -15.36
C GLY A 137 16.63 -16.07 -16.19
N GLU A 138 15.47 -15.88 -15.57
CA GLU A 138 14.16 -15.86 -16.22
C GLU A 138 13.94 -14.53 -16.95
N VAL A 139 14.26 -14.51 -18.23
CA VAL A 139 14.16 -13.29 -19.06
C VAL A 139 12.71 -12.98 -19.42
N ASP A 140 11.88 -14.01 -19.56
CA ASP A 140 10.47 -13.89 -19.95
C ASP A 140 9.62 -14.74 -19.01
N PRO A 141 9.00 -14.14 -17.99
CA PRO A 141 8.15 -14.88 -17.06
C PRO A 141 6.97 -15.51 -17.79
N ALA A 142 6.51 -16.66 -17.31
CA ALA A 142 5.30 -17.30 -17.82
C ALA A 142 4.13 -16.31 -17.87
N PRO A 143 3.19 -16.46 -18.81
CA PRO A 143 1.98 -15.66 -18.84
C PRO A 143 1.31 -15.65 -17.45
N ASP A 144 0.88 -14.48 -16.99
CA ASP A 144 0.23 -14.26 -15.70
C ASP A 144 1.07 -14.65 -14.45
N ALA A 145 2.38 -14.78 -14.58
CA ALA A 145 3.29 -14.97 -13.44
C ALA A 145 3.55 -13.67 -12.64
N LEU A 146 3.19 -12.54 -13.21
CA LEU A 146 3.24 -11.21 -12.60
C LEU A 146 1.87 -10.55 -12.71
N MET A 147 1.54 -9.72 -11.72
CA MET A 147 0.29 -8.97 -11.74
C MET A 147 0.40 -7.75 -12.64
N ALA A 148 -0.50 -7.63 -13.61
CA ALA A 148 -0.60 -6.44 -14.43
C ALA A 148 -1.03 -5.23 -13.58
N PRO A 149 -0.38 -4.06 -13.70
CA PRO A 149 -0.79 -2.85 -12.99
C PRO A 149 -2.26 -2.47 -13.22
N ALA A 150 -2.78 -2.70 -14.45
CA ALA A 150 -4.17 -2.44 -14.79
C ALA A 150 -5.15 -3.30 -13.99
N SER A 151 -4.84 -4.59 -13.76
CA SER A 151 -5.68 -5.48 -12.96
C SER A 151 -5.72 -5.07 -11.47
N ILE A 152 -4.60 -4.59 -10.96
CA ILE A 152 -4.52 -4.04 -9.61
C ILE A 152 -5.35 -2.74 -9.52
N ALA A 153 -5.22 -1.84 -10.49
CA ALA A 153 -5.98 -0.59 -10.53
C ALA A 153 -7.49 -0.83 -10.61
N GLU A 154 -7.91 -1.81 -11.41
CA GLU A 154 -9.32 -2.22 -11.49
C GLU A 154 -9.86 -2.69 -10.12
N THR A 155 -9.05 -3.41 -9.34
CA THR A 155 -9.45 -3.83 -7.99
C THR A 155 -9.65 -2.64 -7.06
N TYR A 156 -8.78 -1.62 -7.11
CA TYR A 156 -8.97 -0.38 -6.35
C TYR A 156 -10.26 0.33 -6.73
N TRP A 157 -10.57 0.37 -8.03
CA TRP A 157 -11.79 0.97 -8.55
C TRP A 157 -13.05 0.25 -8.05
N GLN A 158 -13.06 -1.08 -8.11
CA GLN A 158 -14.14 -1.91 -7.60
C GLN A 158 -14.36 -1.73 -6.10
N LEU A 159 -13.30 -1.67 -5.30
CA LEU A 159 -13.39 -1.40 -3.86
C LEU A 159 -14.01 -0.04 -3.57
N HIS A 160 -13.62 0.99 -4.31
CA HIS A 160 -14.15 2.34 -4.12
C HIS A 160 -15.67 2.39 -4.37
N HIS A 161 -16.19 1.54 -5.25
CA HIS A 161 -17.60 1.50 -5.63
C HIS A 161 -18.43 0.47 -4.84
N GLN A 162 -17.87 -0.17 -3.81
CA GLN A 162 -18.62 -1.11 -2.98
C GLN A 162 -19.74 -0.41 -2.19
N SER A 163 -20.86 -1.14 -2.05
CA SER A 163 -21.96 -0.72 -1.20
C SER A 163 -21.54 -0.65 0.27
N ARG A 164 -22.04 0.34 0.99
CA ARG A 164 -21.67 0.62 2.39
C ARG A 164 -21.94 -0.50 3.38
N ASP A 165 -22.90 -1.36 3.08
CA ASP A 165 -23.28 -2.52 3.88
C ASP A 165 -22.35 -3.73 3.66
N ALA A 166 -21.39 -3.64 2.71
CA ALA A 166 -20.49 -4.73 2.35
C ALA A 166 -19.07 -4.24 1.99
N TRP A 167 -18.52 -3.32 2.77
CA TRP A 167 -17.16 -2.83 2.54
C TRP A 167 -16.10 -3.88 2.87
N THR A 168 -15.18 -4.10 1.94
CA THR A 168 -13.98 -4.89 2.17
C THR A 168 -12.94 -4.06 2.91
N HIS A 169 -12.49 -4.55 4.06
CA HIS A 169 -11.38 -3.91 4.77
C HIS A 169 -10.01 -4.38 4.31
N GLU A 170 -9.84 -5.68 4.10
CA GLU A 170 -8.57 -6.25 3.66
C GLU A 170 -8.81 -7.27 2.57
N LEU A 171 -7.97 -7.23 1.54
CA LEU A 171 -7.97 -8.23 0.51
C LEU A 171 -6.56 -8.50 0.00
N ASP A 172 -6.36 -9.69 -0.54
CA ASP A 172 -5.12 -10.24 -1.00
C ASP A 172 -5.20 -10.48 -2.51
N LEU A 173 -4.26 -9.89 -3.24
CA LEU A 173 -4.11 -10.04 -4.68
C LEU A 173 -2.84 -10.81 -5.00
N ARG A 174 -2.99 -11.83 -5.84
CA ARG A 174 -1.86 -12.62 -6.32
C ARG A 174 -2.16 -13.24 -7.69
N PRO A 175 -1.15 -13.56 -8.49
CA PRO A 175 -1.33 -14.37 -9.68
C PRO A 175 -1.89 -15.75 -9.32
N TYR A 176 -2.68 -16.35 -10.20
CA TYR A 176 -3.26 -17.67 -9.96
C TYR A 176 -2.23 -18.78 -9.71
N GLY A 177 -1.03 -18.64 -10.26
CA GLY A 177 0.08 -19.60 -10.11
C GLY A 177 1.01 -19.34 -8.94
N GLU A 178 0.75 -18.31 -8.10
CA GLU A 178 1.58 -18.02 -6.93
C GLU A 178 1.47 -19.15 -5.90
N ARG A 179 2.63 -19.61 -5.40
CA ARG A 179 2.70 -20.66 -4.38
C ARG A 179 2.82 -20.06 -3.00
N TRP A 180 2.06 -20.62 -2.10
CA TRP A 180 2.00 -20.18 -0.69
C TRP A 180 3.17 -20.74 0.12
#